data_2f3434f4d9890a4171c6f8a5da1c2c2a
#
_entry.id   2f3434f4d9890a4171c6f8a5da1c2c2a
#
_cell.length_a   1.000
_cell.length_b   1.000
_cell.length_c   1.000
_cell.angle_alpha   90.00
_cell.angle_beta   90.00
_cell.angle_gamma   90.00
#
_symmetry.space_group_name_H-M   'P 1'
#
loop_
_entity.id
_entity.type
_entity.pdbx_description
1 polymer ?
#
loop_
_entity_poly.entity_id
_entity_poly.type
_entity_poly.pdbx_seq_one_letter_code
_entity_poly.pdbx_strand_id
1 'polypeptide(L)'
;MQLALGDALAIALLESRGFTALDFGALHPGGRLGAALKSVRDLMHGGAKIPLAPMGSAMSDALVEMTAKGFGCVGILDRGALVGIITDGDLRRKMRPDLLETKVDAVMTRTPKTVRPDQLASEALEILNSSKITALFVVEASAPIGIIHLHDLLRAGVA
;
A
#
# COMPACT_ATOMS: atom_id res chain seq x y z
N MET A 1 -3.74 -26.48 -34.51
CA MET A 1 -4.80 -27.21 -33.79
C MET A 1 -4.31 -28.02 -32.58
N GLN A 2 -3.20 -28.77 -32.65
CA GLN A 2 -2.68 -29.56 -31.50
C GLN A 2 -2.29 -28.73 -30.29
N LEU A 3 -1.67 -27.55 -30.46
CA LEU A 3 -1.25 -26.67 -29.36
C LEU A 3 -2.48 -26.17 -28.58
N ALA A 4 -3.51 -25.68 -29.26
CA ALA A 4 -4.72 -25.15 -28.64
C ALA A 4 -5.49 -26.20 -27.83
N LEU A 5 -5.48 -27.47 -28.25
CA LEU A 5 -6.10 -28.57 -27.52
C LEU A 5 -5.28 -28.93 -26.27
N GLY A 6 -3.95 -28.90 -26.38
CA GLY A 6 -3.05 -29.10 -25.23
C GLY A 6 -3.21 -28.03 -24.16
N ASP A 7 -3.27 -26.77 -24.58
CA ASP A 7 -3.48 -25.64 -23.66
C ASP A 7 -4.86 -25.71 -22.99
N ALA A 8 -5.92 -26.04 -23.74
CA ALA A 8 -7.27 -26.19 -23.19
C ALA A 8 -7.35 -27.30 -22.16
N LEU A 9 -6.69 -28.45 -22.41
CA LEU A 9 -6.60 -29.57 -21.47
C LEU A 9 -5.80 -29.21 -20.21
N ALA A 10 -4.69 -28.47 -20.37
CA ALA A 10 -3.90 -28.00 -19.24
C ALA A 10 -4.69 -27.05 -18.34
N ILE A 11 -5.41 -26.10 -18.93
CA ILE A 11 -6.25 -25.15 -18.19
C ILE A 11 -7.37 -25.89 -17.46
N ALA A 12 -8.08 -26.81 -18.13
CA ALA A 12 -9.15 -27.60 -17.52
C ALA A 12 -8.64 -28.46 -16.34
N LEU A 13 -7.43 -29.01 -16.45
CA LEU A 13 -6.80 -29.76 -15.35
C LEU A 13 -6.41 -28.85 -14.18
N LEU A 14 -5.91 -27.63 -14.42
CA LEU A 14 -5.60 -26.65 -13.38
C LEU A 14 -6.89 -26.25 -12.63
N GLU A 15 -7.97 -25.94 -13.35
CA GLU A 15 -9.26 -25.61 -12.77
C GLU A 15 -9.84 -26.77 -11.96
N SER A 16 -9.80 -27.99 -12.50
CA SER A 16 -10.33 -29.18 -11.80
C SER A 16 -9.59 -29.52 -10.50
N ARG A 17 -8.33 -29.10 -10.38
CA ARG A 17 -7.49 -29.27 -9.19
C ARG A 17 -7.55 -28.08 -8.23
N GLY A 18 -8.34 -27.06 -8.54
CA GLY A 18 -8.41 -25.82 -7.75
C GLY A 18 -7.07 -25.07 -7.70
N PHE A 19 -6.22 -25.24 -8.74
CA PHE A 19 -4.91 -24.63 -8.79
C PHE A 19 -5.05 -23.11 -8.98
N THR A 20 -4.52 -22.35 -8.02
CA THR A 20 -4.67 -20.89 -7.95
C THR A 20 -3.42 -20.17 -8.46
N ALA A 21 -3.54 -18.86 -8.69
CA ALA A 21 -2.40 -17.99 -8.96
C ALA A 21 -1.34 -18.01 -7.83
N LEU A 22 -1.79 -18.24 -6.59
CA LEU A 22 -0.90 -18.39 -5.43
C LEU A 22 -0.06 -19.65 -5.52
N ASP A 23 -0.68 -20.78 -5.93
CA ASP A 23 0.02 -22.05 -6.13
C ASP A 23 1.06 -21.94 -7.26
N PHE A 24 0.70 -21.22 -8.32
CA PHE A 24 1.63 -20.93 -9.42
C PHE A 24 2.82 -20.09 -8.94
N GLY A 25 2.57 -19.07 -8.13
CA GLY A 25 3.61 -18.21 -7.52
C GLY A 25 4.56 -19.01 -6.61
N ALA A 26 4.02 -19.97 -5.84
CA ALA A 26 4.80 -20.85 -4.97
C ALA A 26 5.76 -21.78 -5.76
N LEU A 27 5.32 -22.25 -6.94
CA LEU A 27 6.13 -23.09 -7.82
C LEU A 27 7.17 -22.27 -8.64
N HIS A 28 6.94 -20.98 -8.82
CA HIS A 28 7.80 -20.08 -9.60
C HIS A 28 8.23 -18.84 -8.80
N PRO A 29 8.97 -19.00 -7.68
CA PRO A 29 9.29 -17.91 -6.76
C PRO A 29 10.25 -16.87 -7.35
N GLY A 30 10.89 -17.18 -8.45
CA GLY A 30 11.81 -16.29 -9.17
C GLY A 30 11.25 -15.83 -10.51
N GLY A 31 11.37 -14.51 -10.80
CA GLY A 31 10.96 -13.92 -12.06
C GLY A 31 9.78 -12.95 -11.96
N ARG A 32 9.57 -12.16 -13.04
CA ARG A 32 8.55 -11.10 -13.10
C ARG A 32 7.13 -11.59 -12.82
N LEU A 33 6.80 -12.80 -13.29
CA LEU A 33 5.46 -13.37 -13.11
C LEU A 33 5.20 -13.76 -11.64
N GLY A 34 6.17 -14.40 -10.98
CA GLY A 34 6.06 -14.73 -9.54
C GLY A 34 6.00 -13.48 -8.67
N ALA A 35 6.74 -12.43 -9.02
CA ALA A 35 6.70 -11.15 -8.32
C ALA A 35 5.34 -10.45 -8.45
N ALA A 36 4.72 -10.47 -9.63
CA ALA A 36 3.41 -9.86 -9.88
C ALA A 36 2.25 -10.58 -9.13
N LEU A 37 2.46 -11.85 -8.76
CA LEU A 37 1.47 -12.65 -8.02
C LEU A 37 1.60 -12.53 -6.49
N LYS A 38 2.61 -11.81 -5.98
CA LYS A 38 2.72 -11.51 -4.54
C LYS A 38 1.53 -10.68 -4.08
N SER A 39 1.08 -10.95 -2.87
CA SER A 39 0.08 -10.11 -2.21
C SER A 39 0.72 -8.87 -1.60
N VAL A 40 -0.09 -7.85 -1.34
CA VAL A 40 0.33 -6.65 -0.60
C VAL A 40 0.88 -7.05 0.78
N ARG A 41 0.29 -8.04 1.45
CA ARG A 41 0.71 -8.57 2.76
C ARG A 41 2.17 -9.05 2.75
N ASP A 42 2.63 -9.63 1.64
CA ASP A 42 3.99 -10.17 1.52
C ASP A 42 5.07 -9.08 1.44
N LEU A 43 4.67 -7.85 1.09
CA LEU A 43 5.58 -6.74 0.80
C LEU A 43 5.40 -5.54 1.73
N MET A 44 4.27 -5.46 2.47
CA MET A 44 3.97 -4.32 3.35
C MET A 44 4.88 -4.28 4.57
N HIS A 45 5.09 -3.08 5.09
CA HIS A 45 5.66 -2.85 6.42
C HIS A 45 4.55 -2.74 7.44
N GLY A 46 4.66 -3.46 8.55
CA GLY A 46 3.65 -3.51 9.61
C GLY A 46 4.16 -3.04 10.97
N GLY A 47 3.26 -3.05 11.95
CA GLY A 47 3.57 -2.76 13.35
C GLY A 47 4.14 -1.34 13.55
N ALA A 48 5.21 -1.23 14.32
CA ALA A 48 5.84 0.04 14.67
C ALA A 48 6.42 0.83 13.47
N LYS A 49 6.47 0.25 12.26
CA LYS A 49 6.94 0.95 11.06
C LYS A 49 5.87 1.82 10.42
N ILE A 50 4.60 1.65 10.75
CA ILE A 50 3.50 2.40 10.16
C ILE A 50 3.52 3.83 10.70
N PRO A 51 3.63 4.88 9.86
CA PRO A 51 3.61 6.27 10.29
C PRO A 51 2.18 6.70 10.62
N LEU A 52 1.87 6.85 11.90
CA LEU A 52 0.52 7.16 12.37
C LEU A 52 0.54 8.27 13.42
N ALA A 53 -0.42 9.19 13.34
CA ALA A 53 -0.66 10.23 14.33
C ALA A 53 -2.15 10.27 14.69
N PRO A 54 -2.51 10.54 15.97
CA PRO A 54 -3.91 10.67 16.36
C PRO A 54 -4.51 11.97 15.82
N MET A 55 -5.81 11.92 15.52
CA MET A 55 -6.60 13.11 15.22
C MET A 55 -6.50 14.13 16.35
N GLY A 56 -6.41 15.42 16.02
CA GLY A 56 -6.22 16.50 17.00
C GLY A 56 -4.78 16.73 17.45
N SER A 57 -3.81 15.91 17.06
CA SER A 57 -2.38 16.18 17.36
C SER A 57 -1.86 17.42 16.62
N ALA A 58 -0.74 17.96 17.08
CA ALA A 58 -0.07 19.06 16.41
C ALA A 58 0.66 18.56 15.15
N MET A 59 0.82 19.43 14.17
CA MET A 59 1.60 19.12 12.97
C MET A 59 3.08 18.85 13.28
N SER A 60 3.64 19.48 14.31
CA SER A 60 4.99 19.20 14.79
C SER A 60 5.20 17.71 15.12
N ASP A 61 4.26 17.10 15.86
CA ASP A 61 4.34 15.70 16.26
C ASP A 61 4.18 14.76 15.06
N ALA A 62 3.23 15.08 14.17
CA ALA A 62 3.03 14.31 12.93
C ALA A 62 4.26 14.35 12.02
N LEU A 63 4.97 15.48 11.95
CA LEU A 63 6.21 15.63 11.17
C LEU A 63 7.36 14.82 11.74
N VAL A 64 7.49 14.75 13.08
CA VAL A 64 8.48 13.89 13.73
C VAL A 64 8.25 12.44 13.34
N GLU A 65 6.99 11.97 13.44
CA GLU A 65 6.62 10.61 13.07
C GLU A 65 6.87 10.32 11.58
N MET A 66 6.46 11.22 10.69
CA MET A 66 6.64 11.12 9.25
C MET A 66 8.13 11.02 8.87
N THR A 67 8.97 11.84 9.51
CA THR A 67 10.42 11.84 9.29
C THR A 67 11.06 10.57 9.81
N ALA A 68 10.67 10.12 11.00
CA ALA A 68 11.22 8.92 11.62
C ALA A 68 10.94 7.64 10.82
N LYS A 69 9.78 7.56 10.14
CA LYS A 69 9.39 6.37 9.36
C LYS A 69 9.83 6.42 7.90
N GLY A 70 10.03 7.60 7.32
CA GLY A 70 10.63 7.77 6.00
C GLY A 70 9.77 7.38 4.80
N PHE A 71 8.43 7.30 4.96
CA PHE A 71 7.50 6.98 3.85
C PHE A 71 6.99 8.24 3.12
N GLY A 72 7.40 9.43 3.54
CA GLY A 72 6.92 10.70 2.96
C GLY A 72 5.44 10.99 3.24
N CYS A 73 4.84 10.30 4.20
CA CYS A 73 3.45 10.49 4.63
C CYS A 73 3.24 10.06 6.07
N VAL A 74 2.12 10.49 6.66
CA VAL A 74 1.61 10.04 7.97
C VAL A 74 0.09 9.86 7.88
N GLY A 75 -0.40 8.74 8.38
CA GLY A 75 -1.83 8.43 8.49
C GLY A 75 -2.44 9.03 9.76
N ILE A 76 -3.62 9.60 9.65
CA ILE A 76 -4.33 10.19 10.77
C ILE A 76 -5.42 9.22 11.24
N LEU A 77 -5.37 8.90 12.54
CA LEU A 77 -6.29 7.97 13.17
C LEU A 77 -7.36 8.70 13.99
N ASP A 78 -8.60 8.26 13.85
CA ASP A 78 -9.68 8.52 14.81
C ASP A 78 -10.23 7.19 15.31
N ARG A 79 -10.18 6.94 16.63
CA ARG A 79 -10.66 5.71 17.28
C ARG A 79 -10.16 4.41 16.61
N GLY A 80 -8.92 4.41 16.14
CA GLY A 80 -8.31 3.25 15.49
C GLY A 80 -8.57 3.14 14.00
N ALA A 81 -9.46 3.93 13.42
CA ALA A 81 -9.72 3.99 12.00
C ALA A 81 -8.82 5.03 11.30
N LEU A 82 -8.35 4.71 10.09
CA LEU A 82 -7.62 5.64 9.24
C LEU A 82 -8.60 6.63 8.58
N VAL A 83 -8.58 7.89 9.01
CA VAL A 83 -9.51 8.93 8.55
C VAL A 83 -8.88 9.97 7.65
N GLY A 84 -7.54 10.02 7.58
CA GLY A 84 -6.83 10.99 6.77
C GLY A 84 -5.38 10.62 6.52
N ILE A 85 -4.74 11.37 5.64
CA ILE A 85 -3.32 11.28 5.33
C ILE A 85 -2.75 12.68 5.16
N ILE A 86 -1.51 12.86 5.60
CA ILE A 86 -0.69 14.04 5.30
C ILE A 86 0.55 13.55 4.57
N THR A 87 0.88 14.19 3.46
CA THR A 87 2.04 13.87 2.62
C THR A 87 2.99 15.06 2.53
N ASP A 88 4.23 14.83 2.09
CA ASP A 88 5.20 15.89 1.75
C ASP A 88 4.60 16.92 0.77
N GLY A 89 3.75 16.46 -0.14
CA GLY A 89 3.02 17.33 -1.06
C GLY A 89 2.04 18.26 -0.36
N ASP A 90 1.34 17.76 0.68
CA ASP A 90 0.42 18.58 1.48
C ASP A 90 1.17 19.63 2.27
N LEU A 91 2.32 19.27 2.85
CA LEU A 91 3.17 20.21 3.57
C LEU A 91 3.62 21.37 2.67
N ARG A 92 4.12 21.05 1.46
CA ARG A 92 4.55 22.07 0.50
C ARG A 92 3.41 22.99 0.06
N ARG A 93 2.21 22.44 -0.16
CA ARG A 93 1.03 23.22 -0.59
C ARG A 93 0.47 24.10 0.50
N LYS A 94 0.59 23.67 1.77
CA LYS A 94 0.00 24.34 2.93
C LYS A 94 1.04 25.04 3.80
N MET A 95 2.27 25.23 3.28
CA MET A 95 3.36 25.90 3.99
C MET A 95 2.95 27.31 4.43
N ARG A 96 3.06 27.57 5.73
CA ARG A 96 2.79 28.84 6.38
C ARG A 96 3.52 28.93 7.72
N PRO A 97 3.76 30.12 8.29
CA PRO A 97 4.56 30.26 9.51
C PRO A 97 4.05 29.50 10.73
N ASP A 98 2.72 29.37 10.86
CA ASP A 98 2.03 28.70 11.96
C ASP A 98 1.70 27.22 11.71
N LEU A 99 2.26 26.62 10.63
CA LEU A 99 1.93 25.25 10.23
C LEU A 99 2.21 24.22 11.35
N LEU A 100 3.33 24.38 12.06
CA LEU A 100 3.76 23.43 13.10
C LEU A 100 2.81 23.40 14.31
N GLU A 101 2.17 24.52 14.61
CA GLU A 101 1.20 24.67 15.71
C GLU A 101 -0.22 24.28 15.29
N THR A 102 -0.45 24.13 13.99
CA THR A 102 -1.74 23.76 13.42
C THR A 102 -2.08 22.31 13.75
N LYS A 103 -3.36 21.99 13.94
CA LYS A 103 -3.84 20.62 14.12
C LYS A 103 -3.80 19.85 12.80
N VAL A 104 -3.46 18.56 12.86
CA VAL A 104 -3.43 17.65 11.70
C VAL A 104 -4.75 17.65 10.92
N ASP A 105 -5.89 17.83 11.60
CA ASP A 105 -7.23 17.83 11.02
C ASP A 105 -7.43 18.93 9.97
N ALA A 106 -6.76 20.06 10.13
CA ALA A 106 -6.84 21.19 9.21
C ALA A 106 -5.92 21.01 7.98
N VAL A 107 -4.98 20.08 8.07
CA VAL A 107 -3.95 19.84 7.02
C VAL A 107 -4.23 18.56 6.24
N MET A 108 -4.76 17.52 6.88
CA MET A 108 -4.92 16.20 6.27
C MET A 108 -5.83 16.22 5.03
N THR A 109 -5.52 15.33 4.10
CA THR A 109 -6.44 14.89 3.06
C THR A 109 -7.32 13.79 3.64
N ARG A 110 -8.63 13.98 3.64
CA ARG A 110 -9.60 12.98 4.11
C ARG A 110 -9.76 11.85 3.09
N THR A 111 -10.23 10.70 3.54
CA THR A 111 -10.46 9.53 2.66
C THR A 111 -9.22 9.16 1.83
N PRO A 112 -8.11 8.79 2.49
CA PRO A 112 -6.89 8.38 1.78
C PRO A 112 -7.16 7.15 0.92
N LYS A 113 -6.42 7.03 -0.20
CA LYS A 113 -6.41 5.77 -0.95
C LYS A 113 -5.72 4.69 -0.14
N THR A 114 -6.31 3.52 -0.10
CA THR A 114 -5.85 2.36 0.66
C THR A 114 -5.92 1.11 -0.17
N VAL A 115 -5.25 0.06 0.27
CA VAL A 115 -5.34 -1.29 -0.31
C VAL A 115 -5.63 -2.29 0.80
N ARG A 116 -6.17 -3.45 0.42
CA ARG A 116 -6.33 -4.58 1.33
C ARG A 116 -5.08 -5.46 1.30
N PRO A 117 -4.82 -6.21 2.38
CA PRO A 117 -3.62 -7.06 2.45
C PRO A 117 -3.65 -8.24 1.45
N ASP A 118 -4.84 -8.69 1.06
CA ASP A 118 -5.06 -9.80 0.13
C ASP A 118 -5.01 -9.40 -1.36
N GLN A 119 -4.97 -8.09 -1.67
CA GLN A 119 -4.83 -7.61 -3.04
C GLN A 119 -3.45 -7.96 -3.61
N LEU A 120 -3.38 -8.10 -4.94
CA LEU A 120 -2.12 -8.32 -5.63
C LEU A 120 -1.22 -7.08 -5.57
N ALA A 121 0.08 -7.30 -5.48
CA ALA A 121 1.09 -6.24 -5.51
C ALA A 121 1.05 -5.45 -6.84
N SER A 122 0.69 -6.09 -7.94
CA SER A 122 0.49 -5.44 -9.24
C SER A 122 -0.68 -4.46 -9.22
N GLU A 123 -1.78 -4.77 -8.54
CA GLU A 123 -2.92 -3.84 -8.36
C GLU A 123 -2.52 -2.63 -7.52
N ALA A 124 -1.76 -2.85 -6.43
CA ALA A 124 -1.23 -1.75 -5.62
C ALA A 124 -0.33 -0.82 -6.44
N LEU A 125 0.53 -1.38 -7.32
CA LEU A 125 1.38 -0.62 -8.23
C LEU A 125 0.55 0.22 -9.22
N GLU A 126 -0.52 -0.33 -9.76
CA GLU A 126 -1.43 0.38 -10.66
C GLU A 126 -2.11 1.56 -9.95
N ILE A 127 -2.57 1.37 -8.70
CA ILE A 127 -3.16 2.44 -7.90
C ILE A 127 -2.13 3.55 -7.62
N LEU A 128 -0.89 3.21 -7.27
CA LEU A 128 0.19 4.19 -7.04
C LEU A 128 0.45 5.02 -8.30
N ASN A 129 0.61 4.36 -9.45
CA ASN A 129 0.92 5.01 -10.72
C ASN A 129 -0.24 5.88 -11.23
N SER A 130 -1.46 5.35 -11.27
CA SER A 130 -2.64 6.08 -11.75
C SER A 130 -2.98 7.28 -10.88
N SER A 131 -2.71 7.17 -9.56
CA SER A 131 -2.96 8.22 -8.58
C SER A 131 -1.79 9.19 -8.41
N LYS A 132 -0.62 8.88 -9.00
CA LYS A 132 0.64 9.66 -8.85
C LYS A 132 1.04 9.85 -7.39
N ILE A 133 0.94 8.77 -6.60
CA ILE A 133 1.33 8.72 -5.19
C ILE A 133 2.42 7.66 -4.99
N THR A 134 3.14 7.73 -3.89
CA THR A 134 4.31 6.87 -3.62
C THR A 134 4.07 5.83 -2.53
N ALA A 135 3.04 5.99 -1.71
CA ALA A 135 2.71 5.07 -0.63
C ALA A 135 1.21 4.85 -0.50
N LEU A 136 0.82 3.67 -0.02
CA LEU A 136 -0.56 3.30 0.30
C LEU A 136 -0.60 2.68 1.69
N PHE A 137 -1.56 3.09 2.51
CA PHE A 137 -1.88 2.36 3.73
C PHE A 137 -2.61 1.07 3.39
N VAL A 138 -2.22 0.00 4.07
CA VAL A 138 -2.90 -1.29 4.01
C VAL A 138 -3.88 -1.35 5.16
N VAL A 139 -5.15 -1.54 4.85
CA VAL A 139 -6.23 -1.50 5.85
C VAL A 139 -7.02 -2.80 5.90
N GLU A 140 -7.48 -3.13 7.09
CA GLU A 140 -8.42 -4.22 7.36
C GLU A 140 -9.51 -3.66 8.28
N ALA A 141 -10.78 -3.74 7.87
CA ALA A 141 -11.91 -3.13 8.58
C ALA A 141 -11.66 -1.65 9.00
N SER A 142 -11.07 -0.84 8.12
CA SER A 142 -10.69 0.57 8.32
C SER A 142 -9.49 0.81 9.24
N ALA A 143 -8.97 -0.20 9.93
CA ALA A 143 -7.75 -0.09 10.74
C ALA A 143 -6.50 -0.23 9.85
N PRO A 144 -5.50 0.64 9.94
CA PRO A 144 -4.25 0.48 9.21
C PRO A 144 -3.41 -0.62 9.87
N ILE A 145 -3.15 -1.68 9.10
CA ILE A 145 -2.33 -2.82 9.51
C ILE A 145 -0.95 -2.82 8.86
N GLY A 146 -0.75 -1.96 7.87
CA GLY A 146 0.51 -1.85 7.14
C GLY A 146 0.59 -0.60 6.28
N ILE A 147 1.76 -0.42 5.70
CA ILE A 147 2.04 0.56 4.64
C ILE A 147 2.91 -0.11 3.58
N ILE A 148 2.66 0.19 2.30
CA ILE A 148 3.47 -0.26 1.17
C ILE A 148 3.94 0.94 0.37
N HIS A 149 5.22 0.96 0.02
CA HIS A 149 5.82 2.03 -0.77
C HIS A 149 6.15 1.56 -2.18
N LEU A 150 6.13 2.46 -3.16
CA LEU A 150 6.48 2.17 -4.54
C LEU A 150 7.82 1.43 -4.68
N HIS A 151 8.84 1.84 -3.89
CA HIS A 151 10.16 1.19 -3.91
C HIS A 151 10.14 -0.27 -3.46
N ASP A 152 9.21 -0.66 -2.58
CA ASP A 152 9.08 -2.05 -2.15
C ASP A 152 8.59 -2.93 -3.31
N LEU A 153 7.62 -2.43 -4.07
CA LEU A 153 7.08 -3.08 -5.26
C LEU A 153 8.15 -3.21 -6.37
N LEU A 154 8.90 -2.13 -6.61
CA LEU A 154 10.00 -2.15 -7.59
C LEU A 154 11.11 -3.13 -7.19
N ARG A 155 11.53 -3.14 -5.93
CA ARG A 155 12.53 -4.10 -5.42
C ARG A 155 12.05 -5.54 -5.48
N ALA A 156 10.75 -5.77 -5.31
CA ALA A 156 10.15 -7.09 -5.43
C ALA A 156 10.01 -7.57 -6.88
N GLY A 157 10.30 -6.71 -7.87
CA GLY A 157 10.22 -7.03 -9.29
C GLY A 157 8.78 -7.03 -9.84
N VAL A 158 7.86 -6.30 -9.21
CA VAL A 158 6.45 -6.21 -9.63
C VAL A 158 6.27 -5.35 -10.89
N ALA A 159 7.27 -4.53 -11.25
CA ALA A 159 7.25 -3.65 -12.44
C ALA A 159 7.95 -4.30 -13.64
#